data_cbe1a6345f384dc3b37a82f9d38dfdfc
#
_entry.id   cbe1a6345f384dc3b37a82f9d38dfdfc
#
_cell.length_a   1.000
_cell.length_b   1.000
_cell.length_c   1.000
_cell.angle_alpha   90.00
_cell.angle_beta   90.00
_cell.angle_gamma   90.00
#
_symmetry.space_group_name_H-M   'P 1'
#
loop_
_entity.id
_entity.type
_entity.pdbx_description
1 polymer ?
#
loop_
_entity_poly.entity_id
_entity_poly.type
_entity_poly.pdbx_seq_one_letter_code
_entity_poly.pdbx_strand_id
1 'polypeptide(L)'
;MELDGRTIFHVDVNSAFLSWSALKLLEEDPGAVDLRTIPSGVGGDVKTRHGIITAKSIPAKKYGVQTGEPVVKALQKCPQLVLVPPDFETYRKYSRALMEILARYTPLIQQVSIDEAYMDLTDRIPFGDREGALALAKQIRDHVREQLGFTVNVGISVNKLLAKTASDFEKPDRTHTLYPEEVPAKMWPLPIGTLHGCGKSTAQKLQLIGINTIGEAAAADLTLLQSVLGQKSGAYIWNSANGISRSRVEPEREQAKSVSNERTLSEDITRDNYQTDGVPVICMLSEKVAGRMQKSGLTGQTVTLQVKSSDFERYSRQMSLPDMTDRASDIEAAALLLADKLLNGPDGLFESGISIRLIGVGVSRISEKQIHQMDLFEWANRNEEDENARRAEEKARRAEEKARRAEEEARRAEEEARLAAEKARKAEEEIRRAQEETKQRAKSARQARLDEMMNKVNSRYGSGTLKKGNKKDNNQDGN
;
A
#
# COMPACT_ATOMS: atom_id res chain seq x y z
N MET A 1 39.93 -23.76 -9.55
CA MET A 1 38.68 -23.38 -8.87
C MET A 1 37.80 -24.61 -8.91
N GLU A 2 37.70 -25.34 -7.79
CA GLU A 2 36.74 -26.44 -7.71
C GLU A 2 35.36 -25.86 -7.90
N LEU A 3 34.76 -26.14 -9.05
CA LEU A 3 33.34 -25.88 -9.29
C LEU A 3 32.58 -26.84 -8.36
N ASP A 4 31.95 -26.32 -7.33
CA ASP A 4 30.93 -27.08 -6.61
C ASP A 4 29.98 -27.61 -7.68
N GLY A 5 30.01 -28.92 -7.94
CA GLY A 5 29.26 -29.59 -9.02
C GLY A 5 27.73 -29.53 -8.82
N ARG A 6 27.19 -28.31 -8.58
CA ARG A 6 25.77 -28.07 -8.27
C ARG A 6 24.95 -27.70 -9.51
N THR A 7 23.68 -28.06 -9.47
CA THR A 7 22.67 -27.63 -10.44
C THR A 7 21.63 -26.77 -9.73
N ILE A 8 21.72 -25.44 -9.90
CA ILE A 8 20.87 -24.47 -9.23
C ILE A 8 19.93 -23.82 -10.25
N PHE A 9 18.64 -23.86 -9.96
CA PHE A 9 17.64 -23.13 -10.72
C PHE A 9 17.19 -21.88 -9.95
N HIS A 10 16.91 -20.81 -10.68
CA HIS A 10 16.17 -19.66 -10.19
C HIS A 10 14.88 -19.54 -10.99
N VAL A 11 13.75 -19.58 -10.31
CA VAL A 11 12.40 -19.46 -10.89
C VAL A 11 11.83 -18.10 -10.53
N ASP A 12 11.32 -17.35 -11.53
CA ASP A 12 10.85 -15.97 -11.38
C ASP A 12 9.54 -15.78 -12.16
N VAL A 13 8.47 -15.32 -11.51
CA VAL A 13 7.16 -15.15 -12.14
C VAL A 13 7.13 -13.92 -13.03
N ASN A 14 6.64 -14.09 -14.24
CA ASN A 14 6.55 -13.00 -15.20
C ASN A 14 5.43 -12.01 -14.81
N SER A 15 5.80 -10.78 -14.45
CA SER A 15 4.88 -9.72 -14.03
C SER A 15 3.87 -10.19 -12.97
N ALA A 16 4.34 -10.81 -11.91
CA ALA A 16 3.59 -11.57 -10.92
C ALA A 16 2.25 -10.92 -10.51
N PHE A 17 2.29 -9.75 -9.90
CA PHE A 17 1.07 -9.10 -9.39
C PHE A 17 0.04 -8.82 -10.50
N LEU A 18 0.49 -8.41 -11.69
CA LEU A 18 -0.42 -8.20 -12.80
C LEU A 18 -0.99 -9.51 -13.34
N SER A 19 -0.15 -10.54 -13.50
CA SER A 19 -0.59 -11.86 -13.98
C SER A 19 -1.62 -12.47 -13.03
N TRP A 20 -1.40 -12.37 -11.73
CA TRP A 20 -2.31 -12.88 -10.72
C TRP A 20 -3.61 -12.05 -10.61
N SER A 21 -3.54 -10.71 -10.77
CA SER A 21 -4.74 -9.87 -10.86
C SER A 21 -5.56 -10.19 -12.11
N ALA A 22 -4.89 -10.45 -13.25
CA ALA A 22 -5.57 -10.83 -14.49
C ALA A 22 -6.31 -12.17 -14.35
N LEU A 23 -5.66 -13.17 -13.73
CA LEU A 23 -6.27 -14.47 -13.50
C LEU A 23 -7.48 -14.38 -12.59
N LYS A 24 -7.38 -13.64 -11.49
CA LYS A 24 -8.52 -13.41 -10.60
C LYS A 24 -9.69 -12.77 -11.35
N LEU A 25 -9.42 -11.73 -12.14
CA LEU A 25 -10.47 -11.06 -12.93
C LEU A 25 -11.16 -12.01 -13.90
N LEU A 26 -10.39 -12.89 -14.57
CA LEU A 26 -10.94 -13.89 -15.50
C LEU A 26 -11.66 -15.05 -14.79
N GLU A 27 -11.30 -15.37 -13.55
CA GLU A 27 -12.04 -16.31 -12.70
C GLU A 27 -13.40 -15.74 -12.30
N GLU A 28 -13.45 -14.43 -11.97
CA GLU A 28 -14.67 -13.72 -11.55
C GLU A 28 -15.59 -13.38 -12.75
N ASP A 29 -15.01 -13.00 -13.88
CA ASP A 29 -15.70 -12.68 -15.13
C ASP A 29 -14.94 -13.27 -16.34
N PRO A 30 -15.35 -14.46 -16.85
CA PRO A 30 -14.73 -15.09 -18.02
C PRO A 30 -14.82 -14.25 -19.31
N GLY A 31 -15.69 -13.24 -19.35
CA GLY A 31 -15.82 -12.30 -20.47
C GLY A 31 -14.93 -11.07 -20.36
N ALA A 32 -14.24 -10.89 -19.24
CA ALA A 32 -13.35 -9.76 -19.01
C ALA A 32 -12.15 -9.78 -19.96
N VAL A 33 -11.61 -8.59 -20.26
CA VAL A 33 -10.38 -8.48 -21.04
C VAL A 33 -9.19 -8.89 -20.18
N ASP A 34 -8.37 -9.80 -20.71
CA ASP A 34 -7.13 -10.21 -20.03
C ASP A 34 -6.17 -9.02 -19.92
N LEU A 35 -5.92 -8.58 -18.69
CA LEU A 35 -5.04 -7.44 -18.38
C LEU A 35 -3.61 -7.63 -18.93
N ARG A 36 -3.17 -8.87 -19.16
CA ARG A 36 -1.83 -9.17 -19.69
C ARG A 36 -1.70 -8.79 -21.17
N THR A 37 -2.81 -8.70 -21.89
CA THR A 37 -2.84 -8.44 -23.35
C THR A 37 -2.98 -6.97 -23.72
N ILE A 38 -3.35 -6.12 -22.78
CA ILE A 38 -3.58 -4.68 -22.96
C ILE A 38 -2.61 -3.85 -22.11
N PRO A 39 -2.42 -2.55 -22.42
CA PRO A 39 -1.71 -1.65 -21.51
C PRO A 39 -2.40 -1.57 -20.15
N SER A 40 -1.84 -2.21 -19.15
CA SER A 40 -2.42 -2.32 -17.81
C SER A 40 -1.34 -2.31 -16.74
N GLY A 41 -1.75 -2.03 -15.50
CA GLY A 41 -0.86 -2.04 -14.34
C GLY A 41 -1.61 -2.24 -13.03
N VAL A 42 -0.89 -2.72 -12.04
CA VAL A 42 -1.33 -2.73 -10.66
C VAL A 42 -0.83 -1.45 -10.01
N GLY A 43 -1.72 -0.66 -9.45
CA GLY A 43 -1.35 0.62 -8.84
C GLY A 43 -2.24 1.00 -7.67
N GLY A 44 -1.70 1.76 -6.74
CA GLY A 44 -2.46 2.31 -5.63
C GLY A 44 -3.31 3.51 -6.05
N ASP A 45 -4.23 3.92 -5.15
CA ASP A 45 -5.08 5.08 -5.37
C ASP A 45 -4.28 6.39 -5.29
N VAL A 46 -4.36 7.19 -6.35
CA VAL A 46 -3.71 8.51 -6.43
C VAL A 46 -4.24 9.46 -5.35
N LYS A 47 -5.53 9.36 -5.00
CA LYS A 47 -6.17 10.25 -4.01
C LYS A 47 -5.64 10.03 -2.59
N THR A 48 -5.15 8.83 -2.29
CA THR A 48 -4.64 8.46 -0.96
C THR A 48 -3.12 8.57 -0.83
N ARG A 49 -2.43 9.25 -1.76
CA ARG A 49 -0.96 9.37 -1.83
C ARG A 49 -0.21 8.02 -2.00
N HIS A 50 -0.92 6.93 -2.31
CA HIS A 50 -0.36 5.58 -2.54
C HIS A 50 -0.24 5.23 -4.02
N GLY A 51 -0.40 6.21 -4.90
CA GLY A 51 -0.45 6.02 -6.35
C GLY A 51 0.92 5.72 -6.98
N ILE A 52 1.48 4.53 -6.73
CA ILE A 52 2.65 4.00 -7.47
C ILE A 52 2.28 2.75 -8.26
N ILE A 53 2.97 2.53 -9.37
CA ILE A 53 2.86 1.29 -10.17
C ILE A 53 3.66 0.19 -9.48
N THR A 54 3.00 -0.87 -9.05
CA THR A 54 3.67 -2.04 -8.42
C THR A 54 3.98 -3.15 -9.43
N ALA A 55 3.16 -3.28 -10.47
CA ALA A 55 3.41 -4.17 -11.60
C ALA A 55 2.78 -3.61 -12.88
N LYS A 56 3.26 -4.06 -14.03
CA LYS A 56 2.77 -3.61 -15.34
C LYS A 56 2.76 -4.73 -16.36
N SER A 57 1.91 -4.61 -17.38
CA SER A 57 1.87 -5.49 -18.52
C SER A 57 3.04 -5.24 -19.49
N ILE A 58 3.33 -6.23 -20.33
CA ILE A 58 4.29 -6.05 -21.44
C ILE A 58 3.83 -4.96 -22.42
N PRO A 59 2.55 -4.87 -22.80
CA PRO A 59 2.05 -3.73 -23.58
C PRO A 59 2.31 -2.38 -22.91
N ALA A 60 2.06 -2.23 -21.58
CA ALA A 60 2.33 -0.98 -20.86
C ALA A 60 3.84 -0.64 -20.83
N LYS A 61 4.73 -1.65 -20.74
CA LYS A 61 6.19 -1.46 -20.80
C LYS A 61 6.62 -0.79 -22.13
N LYS A 62 5.94 -1.06 -23.26
CA LYS A 62 6.25 -0.44 -24.56
C LYS A 62 6.02 1.08 -24.57
N TYR A 63 5.13 1.60 -23.72
CA TYR A 63 4.91 3.03 -23.52
C TYR A 63 5.90 3.64 -22.50
N GLY A 64 6.87 2.87 -22.00
CA GLY A 64 7.85 3.35 -21.03
C GLY A 64 7.33 3.41 -19.58
N VAL A 65 6.19 2.78 -19.27
CA VAL A 65 5.70 2.65 -17.90
C VAL A 65 6.70 1.84 -17.08
N GLN A 66 7.02 2.31 -15.86
CA GLN A 66 8.01 1.69 -14.98
C GLN A 66 7.39 1.27 -13.64
N THR A 67 7.86 0.14 -13.09
CA THR A 67 7.53 -0.25 -11.72
C THR A 67 8.18 0.71 -10.74
N GLY A 68 7.45 1.12 -9.69
CA GLY A 68 7.90 2.09 -8.70
C GLY A 68 7.66 3.55 -9.07
N GLU A 69 7.21 3.85 -10.31
CA GLU A 69 6.88 5.24 -10.68
C GLU A 69 5.49 5.66 -10.21
N PRO A 70 5.27 6.97 -9.98
CA PRO A 70 3.93 7.49 -9.68
C PRO A 70 2.92 7.18 -10.78
N VAL A 71 1.70 6.77 -10.39
CA VAL A 71 0.60 6.48 -11.33
C VAL A 71 0.33 7.66 -12.27
N VAL A 72 0.41 8.89 -11.77
CA VAL A 72 0.23 10.11 -12.59
C VAL A 72 1.23 10.15 -13.76
N LYS A 73 2.51 9.82 -13.51
CA LYS A 73 3.53 9.75 -14.57
C LYS A 73 3.28 8.60 -15.54
N ALA A 74 2.82 7.46 -15.04
CA ALA A 74 2.46 6.33 -15.88
C ALA A 74 1.31 6.68 -16.83
N LEU A 75 0.26 7.35 -16.35
CA LEU A 75 -0.87 7.82 -17.14
C LEU A 75 -0.48 8.91 -18.17
N GLN A 76 0.49 9.77 -17.87
CA GLN A 76 1.05 10.72 -18.85
C GLN A 76 1.72 10.01 -20.04
N LYS A 77 2.43 8.88 -19.77
CA LYS A 77 3.09 8.07 -20.81
C LYS A 77 2.10 7.17 -21.56
N CYS A 78 1.08 6.71 -20.90
CA CYS A 78 0.07 5.77 -21.42
C CYS A 78 -1.33 6.16 -20.93
N PRO A 79 -2.01 7.15 -21.60
CA PRO A 79 -3.34 7.61 -21.17
C PRO A 79 -4.41 6.51 -21.11
N GLN A 80 -4.27 5.47 -21.94
CA GLN A 80 -5.17 4.31 -21.98
C GLN A 80 -4.79 3.21 -20.97
N LEU A 81 -3.89 3.46 -20.01
CA LEU A 81 -3.46 2.49 -19.03
C LEU A 81 -4.63 2.07 -18.12
N VAL A 82 -5.00 0.80 -18.17
CA VAL A 82 -5.99 0.21 -17.26
C VAL A 82 -5.32 -0.11 -15.92
N LEU A 83 -5.84 0.46 -14.84
CA LEU A 83 -5.29 0.27 -13.50
C LEU A 83 -6.22 -0.60 -12.66
N VAL A 84 -5.61 -1.55 -11.94
CA VAL A 84 -6.29 -2.37 -10.92
C VAL A 84 -5.61 -2.20 -9.57
N PRO A 85 -6.38 -2.23 -8.46
CA PRO A 85 -5.79 -2.14 -7.13
C PRO A 85 -5.00 -3.42 -6.79
N PRO A 86 -3.99 -3.33 -5.89
CA PRO A 86 -3.27 -4.49 -5.42
C PRO A 86 -4.16 -5.39 -4.53
N ASP A 87 -4.07 -6.71 -4.75
CA ASP A 87 -4.74 -7.72 -3.94
C ASP A 87 -3.72 -8.73 -3.37
N PHE A 88 -3.18 -8.41 -2.20
CA PHE A 88 -2.15 -9.24 -1.57
C PHE A 88 -2.65 -10.60 -1.07
N GLU A 89 -3.94 -10.79 -0.89
CA GLU A 89 -4.50 -12.10 -0.52
C GLU A 89 -4.40 -13.07 -1.70
N THR A 90 -4.88 -12.64 -2.87
CA THR A 90 -4.71 -13.37 -4.13
C THR A 90 -3.25 -13.64 -4.44
N TYR A 91 -2.36 -12.67 -4.24
CA TYR A 91 -0.94 -12.85 -4.50
C TYR A 91 -0.31 -13.91 -3.60
N ARG A 92 -0.68 -13.96 -2.32
CA ARG A 92 -0.23 -15.03 -1.41
C ARG A 92 -0.78 -16.41 -1.79
N LYS A 93 -2.03 -16.49 -2.30
CA LYS A 93 -2.63 -17.74 -2.79
C LYS A 93 -1.79 -18.31 -3.94
N TYR A 94 -1.53 -17.51 -4.98
CA TYR A 94 -0.77 -17.97 -6.15
C TYR A 94 0.71 -18.23 -5.83
N SER A 95 1.32 -17.43 -4.95
CA SER A 95 2.69 -17.67 -4.47
C SER A 95 2.81 -19.03 -3.78
N ARG A 96 1.89 -19.39 -2.90
CA ARG A 96 1.86 -20.71 -2.24
C ARG A 96 1.69 -21.84 -3.24
N ALA A 97 0.75 -21.70 -4.17
CA ALA A 97 0.51 -22.70 -5.21
C ALA A 97 1.77 -22.91 -6.09
N LEU A 98 2.50 -21.84 -6.41
CA LEU A 98 3.80 -21.96 -7.09
C LEU A 98 4.80 -22.76 -6.26
N MET A 99 4.99 -22.44 -4.98
CA MET A 99 5.92 -23.16 -4.11
C MET A 99 5.54 -24.63 -3.98
N GLU A 100 4.24 -24.97 -3.94
CA GLU A 100 3.74 -26.36 -3.94
C GLU A 100 4.09 -27.12 -5.23
N ILE A 101 4.05 -26.47 -6.39
CA ILE A 101 4.51 -27.05 -7.65
C ILE A 101 6.03 -27.31 -7.60
N LEU A 102 6.81 -26.31 -7.18
CA LEU A 102 8.27 -26.43 -7.11
C LEU A 102 8.70 -27.53 -6.14
N ALA A 103 7.99 -27.71 -5.03
CA ALA A 103 8.26 -28.73 -4.01
C ALA A 103 8.13 -30.18 -4.53
N ARG A 104 7.42 -30.40 -5.64
CA ARG A 104 7.35 -31.73 -6.30
C ARG A 104 8.66 -32.14 -6.94
N TYR A 105 9.55 -31.18 -7.19
CA TYR A 105 10.83 -31.41 -7.86
C TYR A 105 12.02 -31.53 -6.92
N THR A 106 12.02 -30.80 -5.81
CA THR A 106 13.07 -30.88 -4.78
C THR A 106 12.54 -30.32 -3.47
N PRO A 107 12.97 -30.84 -2.30
CA PRO A 107 12.72 -30.20 -1.02
C PRO A 107 13.64 -29.00 -0.76
N LEU A 108 14.74 -28.88 -1.50
CA LEU A 108 15.73 -27.82 -1.34
C LEU A 108 15.32 -26.56 -2.11
N ILE A 109 14.32 -25.83 -1.56
CA ILE A 109 13.78 -24.61 -2.13
C ILE A 109 14.01 -23.47 -1.16
N GLN A 110 14.60 -22.38 -1.64
CA GLN A 110 14.70 -21.13 -0.93
C GLN A 110 13.77 -20.09 -1.58
N GLN A 111 12.63 -19.82 -0.95
CA GLN A 111 11.76 -18.73 -1.37
C GLN A 111 12.40 -17.38 -0.99
N VAL A 112 12.71 -16.56 -1.98
CA VAL A 112 13.37 -15.24 -1.81
C VAL A 112 12.34 -14.13 -1.65
N SER A 113 11.32 -14.17 -2.49
CA SER A 113 10.21 -13.21 -2.47
C SER A 113 8.86 -13.91 -2.65
N ILE A 114 7.82 -13.17 -2.89
CA ILE A 114 6.48 -13.72 -3.17
C ILE A 114 6.42 -14.41 -4.54
N ASP A 115 7.32 -14.05 -5.46
CA ASP A 115 7.31 -14.43 -6.87
C ASP A 115 8.59 -15.12 -7.37
N GLU A 116 9.58 -15.30 -6.50
CA GLU A 116 10.83 -15.95 -6.89
C GLU A 116 11.37 -16.94 -5.86
N ALA A 117 12.01 -17.98 -6.36
CA ALA A 117 12.67 -18.99 -5.55
C ALA A 117 13.91 -19.58 -6.22
N TYR A 118 14.88 -19.98 -5.41
CA TYR A 118 15.96 -20.88 -5.81
C TYR A 118 15.60 -22.33 -5.51
N MET A 119 16.05 -23.22 -6.39
CA MET A 119 15.93 -24.67 -6.22
C MET A 119 17.32 -25.29 -6.38
N ASP A 120 17.75 -26.12 -5.44
CA ASP A 120 18.90 -26.98 -5.62
C ASP A 120 18.41 -28.33 -6.15
N LEU A 121 18.85 -28.66 -7.35
CA LEU A 121 18.48 -29.87 -8.09
C LEU A 121 19.68 -30.80 -8.29
N THR A 122 20.75 -30.58 -7.54
CA THR A 122 22.01 -31.35 -7.67
C THR A 122 21.82 -32.85 -7.54
N ASP A 123 20.96 -33.29 -6.61
CA ASP A 123 20.66 -34.70 -6.40
C ASP A 123 19.81 -35.33 -7.53
N ARG A 124 19.16 -34.48 -8.33
CA ARG A 124 18.19 -34.90 -9.36
C ARG A 124 18.77 -34.84 -10.77
N ILE A 125 19.67 -33.90 -11.01
CA ILE A 125 20.32 -33.66 -12.30
C ILE A 125 21.80 -33.75 -12.08
N PRO A 126 22.48 -34.80 -12.62
CA PRO A 126 23.92 -34.91 -12.52
C PRO A 126 24.64 -33.66 -13.04
N PHE A 127 25.73 -33.30 -12.38
CA PHE A 127 26.55 -32.18 -12.83
C PHE A 127 27.02 -32.40 -14.29
N GLY A 128 26.78 -31.39 -15.13
CA GLY A 128 27.11 -31.43 -16.55
C GLY A 128 25.99 -31.93 -17.47
N ASP A 129 24.91 -32.51 -16.92
CA ASP A 129 23.69 -32.83 -17.70
C ASP A 129 22.86 -31.60 -18.03
N ARG A 130 23.32 -30.87 -19.04
CA ARG A 130 22.64 -29.62 -19.48
C ARG A 130 21.32 -29.90 -20.18
N GLU A 131 21.20 -30.98 -20.90
CA GLU A 131 19.97 -31.35 -21.61
C GLU A 131 18.89 -31.76 -20.62
N GLY A 132 19.21 -32.56 -19.60
CA GLY A 132 18.31 -32.89 -18.50
C GLY A 132 17.88 -31.67 -17.72
N ALA A 133 18.80 -30.71 -17.46
CA ALA A 133 18.48 -29.45 -16.80
C ALA A 133 17.47 -28.60 -17.62
N LEU A 134 17.68 -28.45 -18.91
CA LEU A 134 16.78 -27.73 -19.81
C LEU A 134 15.41 -28.41 -19.93
N ALA A 135 15.38 -29.74 -20.03
CA ALA A 135 14.15 -30.52 -20.08
C ALA A 135 13.33 -30.36 -18.79
N LEU A 136 13.97 -30.42 -17.62
CA LEU A 136 13.28 -30.23 -16.33
C LEU A 136 12.79 -28.81 -16.15
N ALA A 137 13.56 -27.81 -16.55
CA ALA A 137 13.11 -26.40 -16.52
C ALA A 137 11.91 -26.16 -17.42
N LYS A 138 11.89 -26.79 -18.61
CA LYS A 138 10.73 -26.77 -19.50
C LYS A 138 9.52 -27.42 -18.82
N GLN A 139 9.68 -28.56 -18.20
CA GLN A 139 8.60 -29.24 -17.47
C GLN A 139 8.02 -28.38 -16.32
N ILE A 140 8.89 -27.72 -15.55
CA ILE A 140 8.46 -26.80 -14.48
C ILE A 140 7.63 -25.65 -15.07
N ARG A 141 8.12 -25.01 -16.14
CA ARG A 141 7.40 -23.91 -16.79
C ARG A 141 6.04 -24.35 -17.34
N ASP A 142 5.99 -25.52 -17.98
CA ASP A 142 4.76 -26.08 -18.52
C ASP A 142 3.76 -26.39 -17.41
N HIS A 143 4.17 -27.02 -16.29
CA HIS A 143 3.30 -27.29 -15.15
C HIS A 143 2.76 -26.00 -14.52
N VAL A 144 3.58 -24.95 -14.36
CA VAL A 144 3.13 -23.68 -13.83
C VAL A 144 2.10 -23.04 -14.78
N ARG A 145 2.36 -23.03 -16.06
CA ARG A 145 1.46 -22.47 -17.06
C ARG A 145 0.12 -23.22 -17.15
N GLU A 146 0.17 -24.54 -17.14
CA GLU A 146 -1.03 -25.40 -17.30
C GLU A 146 -1.89 -25.45 -16.04
N GLN A 147 -1.25 -25.52 -14.84
CA GLN A 147 -1.98 -25.66 -13.58
C GLN A 147 -2.34 -24.34 -12.93
N LEU A 148 -1.53 -23.27 -13.13
CA LEU A 148 -1.74 -21.98 -12.48
C LEU A 148 -2.08 -20.83 -13.43
N GLY A 149 -1.98 -21.03 -14.75
CA GLY A 149 -2.40 -20.06 -15.77
C GLY A 149 -1.45 -18.85 -15.95
N PHE A 150 -0.30 -18.83 -15.32
CA PHE A 150 0.73 -17.80 -15.51
C PHE A 150 2.08 -18.42 -15.92
N THR A 151 3.03 -17.57 -16.28
CA THR A 151 4.33 -18.03 -16.78
C THR A 151 5.47 -17.65 -15.84
N VAL A 152 6.55 -18.43 -15.89
CA VAL A 152 7.78 -18.18 -15.15
C VAL A 152 8.99 -18.22 -16.08
N ASN A 153 10.02 -17.47 -15.72
CA ASN A 153 11.36 -17.65 -16.27
C ASN A 153 12.16 -18.58 -15.37
N VAL A 154 13.02 -19.39 -15.97
CA VAL A 154 13.95 -20.26 -15.25
C VAL A 154 15.37 -19.95 -15.69
N GLY A 155 16.22 -19.59 -14.74
CA GLY A 155 17.66 -19.47 -14.93
C GLY A 155 18.38 -20.67 -14.34
N ILE A 156 19.31 -21.24 -15.07
CA ILE A 156 20.06 -22.44 -14.70
C ILE A 156 21.55 -22.13 -14.61
N SER A 157 22.18 -22.53 -13.50
CA SER A 157 23.62 -22.40 -13.33
C SER A 157 24.15 -23.31 -12.21
N VAL A 158 25.43 -23.11 -11.87
CA VAL A 158 26.13 -23.81 -10.77
C VAL A 158 25.99 -23.08 -9.42
N ASN A 159 25.51 -21.86 -9.39
CA ASN A 159 25.29 -21.08 -8.17
C ASN A 159 24.10 -20.12 -8.30
N LYS A 160 23.65 -19.60 -7.15
CA LYS A 160 22.48 -18.71 -7.06
C LYS A 160 22.65 -17.42 -7.86
N LEU A 161 23.83 -16.80 -7.83
CA LEU A 161 24.10 -15.55 -8.53
C LEU A 161 23.91 -15.68 -10.03
N LEU A 162 24.55 -16.69 -10.63
CA LEU A 162 24.48 -16.91 -12.06
C LEU A 162 23.09 -17.41 -12.51
N ALA A 163 22.43 -18.26 -11.71
CA ALA A 163 21.06 -18.69 -11.97
C ALA A 163 20.09 -17.49 -11.96
N LYS A 164 20.22 -16.57 -10.97
CA LYS A 164 19.41 -15.32 -10.93
C LYS A 164 19.68 -14.45 -12.15
N THR A 165 20.93 -14.24 -12.50
CA THR A 165 21.30 -13.45 -13.68
C THR A 165 20.72 -14.04 -14.96
N ALA A 166 20.79 -15.38 -15.11
CA ALA A 166 20.21 -16.08 -16.26
C ALA A 166 18.70 -15.87 -16.38
N SER A 167 17.95 -15.94 -15.26
CA SER A 167 16.50 -15.77 -15.29
C SER A 167 16.05 -14.36 -15.70
N ASP A 168 16.94 -13.37 -15.61
CA ASP A 168 16.68 -11.98 -15.97
C ASP A 168 17.03 -11.61 -17.42
N PHE A 169 17.56 -12.52 -18.23
CA PHE A 169 17.91 -12.24 -19.63
C PHE A 169 16.67 -11.88 -20.44
N GLU A 170 16.12 -12.79 -21.20
CA GLU A 170 14.92 -12.54 -22.00
C GLU A 170 13.66 -13.06 -21.27
N LYS A 171 12.65 -12.23 -21.12
CA LYS A 171 11.33 -12.55 -20.53
C LYS A 171 10.23 -12.22 -21.57
N PRO A 172 9.08 -12.88 -21.55
CA PRO A 172 8.59 -13.87 -20.60
C PRO A 172 8.76 -15.33 -21.08
N ASP A 173 8.48 -16.25 -20.15
CA ASP A 173 8.32 -17.69 -20.39
C ASP A 173 9.54 -18.33 -21.09
N ARG A 174 10.73 -18.09 -20.55
CA ARG A 174 12.01 -18.56 -21.09
C ARG A 174 12.81 -19.37 -20.06
N THR A 175 13.69 -20.22 -20.59
CA THR A 175 14.74 -20.85 -19.84
C THR A 175 16.08 -20.39 -20.38
N HIS A 176 16.95 -19.93 -19.51
CA HIS A 176 18.31 -19.52 -19.86
C HIS A 176 19.37 -20.21 -18.99
N THR A 177 20.52 -20.43 -19.56
CA THR A 177 21.70 -20.89 -18.84
C THR A 177 22.73 -19.77 -18.72
N LEU A 178 23.49 -19.81 -17.65
CA LEU A 178 24.66 -18.97 -17.46
C LEU A 178 25.72 -19.77 -16.67
N TYR A 179 26.38 -20.68 -17.34
CA TYR A 179 27.48 -21.43 -16.73
C TYR A 179 28.78 -20.59 -16.67
N PRO A 180 29.75 -20.91 -15.80
CA PRO A 180 30.96 -20.12 -15.63
C PRO A 180 31.68 -19.77 -16.92
N GLU A 181 31.78 -20.71 -17.86
CA GLU A 181 32.39 -20.49 -19.19
C GLU A 181 31.57 -19.57 -20.09
N GLU A 182 30.28 -19.37 -19.82
CA GLU A 182 29.40 -18.48 -20.56
C GLU A 182 29.46 -17.04 -20.04
N VAL A 183 29.99 -16.81 -18.82
CA VAL A 183 30.07 -15.50 -18.17
C VAL A 183 30.70 -14.43 -19.05
N PRO A 184 31.87 -14.67 -19.70
CA PRO A 184 32.47 -13.65 -20.54
C PRO A 184 31.61 -13.24 -21.74
N ALA A 185 30.90 -14.20 -22.33
CA ALA A 185 30.10 -13.96 -23.53
C ALA A 185 28.72 -13.38 -23.21
N LYS A 186 28.05 -13.84 -22.14
CA LYS A 186 26.65 -13.49 -21.84
C LYS A 186 26.49 -12.42 -20.75
N MET A 187 27.38 -12.37 -19.75
CA MET A 187 27.22 -11.47 -18.58
C MET A 187 28.13 -10.24 -18.66
N TRP A 188 29.38 -10.36 -19.03
CA TRP A 188 30.34 -9.26 -19.06
C TRP A 188 29.95 -8.08 -19.96
N PRO A 189 29.29 -8.28 -21.13
CA PRO A 189 28.84 -7.15 -21.94
C PRO A 189 27.71 -6.32 -21.33
N LEU A 190 27.04 -6.84 -20.31
CA LEU A 190 25.90 -6.17 -19.69
C LEU A 190 26.32 -4.94 -18.90
N PRO A 191 25.45 -3.89 -18.82
CA PRO A 191 25.69 -2.73 -18.00
C PRO A 191 25.90 -3.10 -16.54
N ILE A 192 26.83 -2.44 -15.83
CA ILE A 192 27.17 -2.72 -14.44
C ILE A 192 25.96 -2.66 -13.48
N GLY A 193 25.00 -1.78 -13.75
CA GLY A 193 23.77 -1.66 -12.95
C GLY A 193 22.82 -2.85 -13.05
N THR A 194 23.06 -3.82 -13.96
CA THR A 194 22.29 -5.07 -14.05
C THR A 194 22.88 -6.18 -13.18
N LEU A 195 24.09 -6.01 -12.66
CA LEU A 195 24.70 -6.97 -11.76
C LEU A 195 23.89 -7.06 -10.48
N HIS A 196 23.48 -8.27 -10.11
CA HIS A 196 22.73 -8.50 -8.86
C HIS A 196 23.52 -7.96 -7.66
N GLY A 197 22.83 -7.15 -6.81
CA GLY A 197 23.46 -6.45 -5.69
C GLY A 197 24.16 -5.13 -6.04
N CYS A 198 24.29 -4.77 -7.32
CA CYS A 198 24.76 -3.47 -7.77
C CYS A 198 23.59 -2.49 -7.92
N GLY A 199 23.18 -1.84 -6.84
CA GLY A 199 22.12 -0.85 -6.86
C GLY A 199 22.54 0.44 -7.58
N LYS A 200 21.58 1.32 -7.86
CA LYS A 200 21.77 2.56 -8.63
C LYS A 200 22.94 3.42 -8.11
N SER A 201 23.05 3.60 -6.79
CA SER A 201 24.15 4.38 -6.18
C SER A 201 25.53 3.72 -6.41
N THR A 202 25.60 2.39 -6.28
CA THR A 202 26.84 1.63 -6.55
C THR A 202 27.23 1.74 -8.02
N ALA A 203 26.27 1.53 -8.94
CA ALA A 203 26.51 1.66 -10.37
C ALA A 203 27.02 3.07 -10.72
N GLN A 204 26.42 4.14 -10.19
CA GLN A 204 26.88 5.50 -10.41
C GLN A 204 28.34 5.73 -9.94
N LYS A 205 28.69 5.23 -8.75
CA LYS A 205 30.08 5.35 -8.25
C LYS A 205 31.08 4.64 -9.16
N LEU A 206 30.73 3.46 -9.66
CA LEU A 206 31.57 2.69 -10.59
C LEU A 206 31.71 3.39 -11.95
N GLN A 207 30.61 3.94 -12.48
CA GLN A 207 30.62 4.70 -13.72
C GLN A 207 31.51 5.95 -13.65
N LEU A 208 31.56 6.63 -12.49
CA LEU A 208 32.43 7.80 -12.28
C LEU A 208 33.92 7.46 -12.39
N ILE A 209 34.30 6.22 -12.16
CA ILE A 209 35.69 5.72 -12.31
C ILE A 209 35.90 4.93 -13.62
N GLY A 210 34.94 5.04 -14.58
CA GLY A 210 35.07 4.44 -15.91
C GLY A 210 34.61 2.98 -16.02
N ILE A 211 34.01 2.39 -14.97
CA ILE A 211 33.49 1.02 -14.98
C ILE A 211 32.01 1.04 -15.33
N ASN A 212 31.66 0.73 -16.58
CA ASN A 212 30.32 0.78 -17.14
C ASN A 212 29.68 -0.59 -17.33
N THR A 213 30.49 -1.62 -17.50
CA THR A 213 30.06 -3.01 -17.75
C THR A 213 30.49 -3.94 -16.63
N ILE A 214 29.83 -5.10 -16.57
CA ILE A 214 30.19 -6.16 -15.61
C ILE A 214 31.59 -6.68 -15.90
N GLY A 215 31.98 -6.78 -17.18
CA GLY A 215 33.32 -7.24 -17.56
C GLY A 215 34.42 -6.27 -17.14
N GLU A 216 34.21 -4.95 -17.23
CA GLU A 216 35.15 -3.96 -16.70
C GLU A 216 35.30 -4.09 -15.18
N ALA A 217 34.23 -4.36 -14.46
CA ALA A 217 34.30 -4.61 -13.01
C ALA A 217 35.03 -5.94 -12.69
N ALA A 218 34.87 -6.99 -13.51
CA ALA A 218 35.55 -8.26 -13.36
C ALA A 218 37.07 -8.13 -13.58
N ALA A 219 37.46 -7.29 -14.53
CA ALA A 219 38.87 -7.02 -14.86
C ALA A 219 39.54 -6.00 -13.94
N ALA A 220 38.76 -5.20 -13.17
CA ALA A 220 39.29 -4.20 -12.29
C ALA A 220 40.10 -4.78 -11.13
N ASP A 221 41.04 -3.95 -10.63
CA ASP A 221 41.75 -4.30 -9.40
C ASP A 221 40.81 -4.31 -8.19
N LEU A 222 40.90 -5.39 -7.39
CA LEU A 222 40.08 -5.56 -6.21
C LEU A 222 40.28 -4.42 -5.20
N THR A 223 41.51 -3.93 -5.03
CA THR A 223 41.83 -2.84 -4.09
C THR A 223 41.20 -1.52 -4.54
N LEU A 224 41.13 -1.28 -5.86
CA LEU A 224 40.41 -0.15 -6.42
C LEU A 224 38.91 -0.20 -6.10
N LEU A 225 38.27 -1.33 -6.35
CA LEU A 225 36.84 -1.48 -6.02
C LEU A 225 36.57 -1.35 -4.51
N GLN A 226 37.45 -1.86 -3.68
CA GLN A 226 37.36 -1.73 -2.22
C GLN A 226 37.56 -0.30 -1.74
N SER A 227 38.43 0.46 -2.38
CA SER A 227 38.65 1.88 -2.02
C SER A 227 37.42 2.75 -2.34
N VAL A 228 36.70 2.47 -3.46
CA VAL A 228 35.54 3.24 -3.91
C VAL A 228 34.24 2.82 -3.19
N LEU A 229 34.05 1.53 -2.94
CA LEU A 229 32.79 0.97 -2.43
C LEU A 229 32.85 0.51 -0.97
N GLY A 230 34.03 0.50 -0.38
CA GLY A 230 34.32 -0.12 0.92
C GLY A 230 34.65 -1.61 0.80
N GLN A 231 35.36 -2.16 1.81
CA GLN A 231 35.94 -3.50 1.79
C GLN A 231 34.94 -4.60 1.40
N LYS A 232 33.77 -4.63 2.04
CA LYS A 232 32.75 -5.66 1.81
C LYS A 232 32.07 -5.53 0.43
N SER A 233 31.65 -4.30 0.09
CA SER A 233 30.93 -4.07 -1.17
C SER A 233 31.84 -4.22 -2.38
N GLY A 234 33.09 -3.73 -2.31
CA GLY A 234 34.07 -3.89 -3.38
C GLY A 234 34.37 -5.38 -3.66
N ALA A 235 34.61 -6.14 -2.60
CA ALA A 235 34.84 -7.60 -2.73
C ALA A 235 33.61 -8.33 -3.28
N TYR A 236 32.39 -7.93 -2.86
CA TYR A 236 31.14 -8.50 -3.39
C TYR A 236 31.00 -8.24 -4.90
N ILE A 237 31.18 -7.01 -5.34
CA ILE A 237 31.07 -6.64 -6.76
C ILE A 237 32.10 -7.37 -7.60
N TRP A 238 33.36 -7.43 -7.16
CA TRP A 238 34.42 -8.12 -7.87
C TRP A 238 34.13 -9.64 -8.03
N ASN A 239 33.75 -10.31 -6.92
CA ASN A 239 33.38 -11.71 -6.95
C ASN A 239 32.18 -11.96 -7.87
N SER A 240 31.14 -11.13 -7.72
CA SER A 240 29.92 -11.27 -8.50
C SER A 240 30.14 -11.05 -9.99
N ALA A 241 30.97 -10.06 -10.38
CA ALA A 241 31.34 -9.82 -11.77
C ALA A 241 32.11 -10.97 -12.39
N ASN A 242 32.87 -11.69 -11.56
CA ASN A 242 33.58 -12.94 -11.97
C ASN A 242 32.71 -14.20 -11.86
N GLY A 243 31.40 -14.08 -11.57
CA GLY A 243 30.48 -15.20 -11.44
C GLY A 243 30.68 -16.06 -10.17
N ILE A 244 31.43 -15.55 -9.19
CA ILE A 244 31.81 -16.28 -7.99
C ILE A 244 30.75 -16.03 -6.89
N SER A 245 30.07 -17.09 -6.45
CA SER A 245 29.17 -17.08 -5.31
C SER A 245 29.22 -18.40 -4.57
N ARG A 246 29.39 -18.34 -3.23
CA ARG A 246 29.41 -19.50 -2.34
C ARG A 246 28.09 -19.72 -1.59
N SER A 247 27.10 -18.84 -1.81
CA SER A 247 25.80 -18.95 -1.15
C SER A 247 25.08 -20.24 -1.55
N ARG A 248 24.60 -21.00 -0.57
CA ARG A 248 23.81 -22.21 -0.78
C ARG A 248 22.32 -21.89 -0.83
N VAL A 249 21.54 -22.81 -1.38
CA VAL A 249 20.08 -22.78 -1.27
C VAL A 249 19.74 -23.23 0.15
N GLU A 250 19.11 -22.33 0.89
CA GLU A 250 18.74 -22.53 2.30
C GLU A 250 17.21 -22.56 2.40
N PRO A 251 16.59 -23.75 2.58
CA PRO A 251 15.13 -23.89 2.67
C PRO A 251 14.54 -23.20 3.90
N GLU A 252 15.32 -23.15 4.98
CA GLU A 252 14.90 -22.48 6.20
C GLU A 252 15.01 -20.95 6.06
N ARG A 253 13.96 -20.26 6.43
CA ARG A 253 14.00 -18.79 6.49
C ARG A 253 14.89 -18.35 7.65
N GLU A 254 15.81 -17.41 7.35
CA GLU A 254 16.49 -16.70 8.43
C GLU A 254 15.44 -16.06 9.37
N GLN A 255 15.69 -16.12 10.67
CA GLN A 255 14.87 -15.44 11.65
C GLN A 255 14.83 -13.93 11.36
N ALA A 256 13.66 -13.33 11.54
CA ALA A 256 13.52 -11.90 11.39
C ALA A 256 14.45 -11.16 12.38
N LYS A 257 15.18 -10.17 11.90
CA LYS A 257 16.05 -9.31 12.74
C LYS A 257 15.28 -8.12 13.33
N SER A 258 14.14 -7.78 12.75
CA SER A 258 13.22 -6.73 13.21
C SER A 258 11.81 -6.97 12.66
N VAL A 259 10.82 -6.43 13.37
CA VAL A 259 9.42 -6.32 12.90
C VAL A 259 9.06 -4.84 12.89
N SER A 260 8.63 -4.31 11.76
CA SER A 260 8.23 -2.91 11.64
C SER A 260 7.00 -2.76 10.76
N ASN A 261 6.28 -1.67 10.96
CA ASN A 261 5.21 -1.23 10.10
C ASN A 261 5.27 0.28 9.93
N GLU A 262 5.04 0.78 8.72
CA GLU A 262 4.99 2.21 8.43
C GLU A 262 3.71 2.55 7.66
N ARG A 263 3.24 3.79 7.83
CA ARG A 263 2.06 4.30 7.13
C ARG A 263 2.34 5.68 6.55
N THR A 264 2.14 5.83 5.24
CA THR A 264 2.04 7.14 4.61
C THR A 264 0.67 7.73 4.95
N LEU A 265 0.65 8.98 5.37
CA LEU A 265 -0.54 9.68 5.84
C LEU A 265 -1.28 10.33 4.67
N SER A 266 -2.60 10.44 4.77
CA SER A 266 -3.44 11.15 3.78
C SER A 266 -3.13 12.65 3.77
N GLU A 267 -2.92 13.21 4.96
CA GLU A 267 -2.49 14.58 5.19
C GLU A 267 -1.21 14.61 6.02
N ASP A 268 -0.41 15.67 5.88
CA ASP A 268 0.81 15.79 6.63
C ASP A 268 0.51 16.14 8.10
N ILE A 269 1.24 15.52 9.02
CA ILE A 269 1.14 15.84 10.44
C ILE A 269 2.03 17.05 10.74
N THR A 270 1.42 18.03 11.38
CA THR A 270 2.04 19.23 11.94
C THR A 270 1.89 19.23 13.46
N ARG A 271 2.41 20.25 14.15
CA ARG A 271 2.20 20.41 15.58
C ARG A 271 0.72 20.47 15.95
N ASP A 272 -0.11 21.14 15.12
CA ASP A 272 -1.51 21.42 15.42
C ASP A 272 -2.40 20.16 15.41
N ASN A 273 -2.12 19.23 14.49
CA ASN A 273 -2.89 18.00 14.35
C ASN A 273 -2.16 16.73 14.87
N TYR A 274 -1.00 16.88 15.51
CA TYR A 274 -0.23 15.74 16.02
C TYR A 274 -1.02 14.90 17.02
N GLN A 275 -1.73 15.54 17.95
CA GLN A 275 -2.50 14.83 18.98
C GLN A 275 -3.72 14.10 18.40
N THR A 276 -4.40 14.70 17.42
CA THR A 276 -5.62 14.14 16.83
C THR A 276 -5.37 13.10 15.75
N ASP A 277 -4.29 13.26 14.98
CA ASP A 277 -4.04 12.43 13.78
C ASP A 277 -2.72 11.64 13.88
N GLY A 278 -1.69 12.19 14.50
CA GLY A 278 -0.38 11.56 14.64
C GLY A 278 -0.34 10.45 15.70
N VAL A 279 -0.81 10.76 16.90
CA VAL A 279 -0.82 9.83 18.05
C VAL A 279 -1.64 8.57 17.74
N PRO A 280 -2.88 8.64 17.21
CA PRO A 280 -3.64 7.44 16.86
C PRO A 280 -2.94 6.54 15.83
N VAL A 281 -2.17 7.12 14.90
CA VAL A 281 -1.38 6.34 13.95
C VAL A 281 -0.25 5.60 14.65
N ILE A 282 0.44 6.22 15.60
CA ILE A 282 1.50 5.55 16.39
C ILE A 282 0.93 4.39 17.18
N CYS A 283 -0.20 4.57 17.87
CA CYS A 283 -0.89 3.52 18.63
C CYS A 283 -1.28 2.34 17.71
N MET A 284 -1.96 2.61 16.60
CA MET A 284 -2.33 1.59 15.62
C MET A 284 -1.12 0.83 15.06
N LEU A 285 0.00 1.52 14.80
CA LEU A 285 1.22 0.87 14.29
C LEU A 285 1.86 -0.01 15.37
N SER A 286 1.87 0.42 16.62
CA SER A 286 2.36 -0.34 17.76
C SER A 286 1.57 -1.63 17.97
N GLU A 287 0.25 -1.58 17.92
CA GLU A 287 -0.64 -2.76 17.94
C GLU A 287 -0.34 -3.73 16.80
N LYS A 288 -0.18 -3.22 15.57
CA LYS A 288 0.14 -4.06 14.40
C LYS A 288 1.49 -4.76 14.52
N VAL A 289 2.50 -4.05 15.05
CA VAL A 289 3.85 -4.61 15.28
C VAL A 289 3.77 -5.68 16.37
N ALA A 290 3.14 -5.38 17.50
CA ALA A 290 2.93 -6.33 18.60
C ALA A 290 2.18 -7.60 18.12
N GLY A 291 1.06 -7.44 17.43
CA GLY A 291 0.27 -8.56 16.91
C GLY A 291 1.03 -9.45 15.92
N ARG A 292 1.95 -8.86 15.12
CA ARG A 292 2.85 -9.64 14.23
C ARG A 292 3.91 -10.39 15.02
N MET A 293 4.49 -9.77 16.05
CA MET A 293 5.48 -10.42 16.93
C MET A 293 4.84 -11.59 17.68
N GLN A 294 3.67 -11.40 18.28
CA GLN A 294 2.91 -12.43 18.99
C GLN A 294 2.56 -13.62 18.10
N LYS A 295 2.07 -13.37 16.88
CA LYS A 295 1.75 -14.42 15.89
C LYS A 295 2.98 -15.24 15.47
N SER A 296 4.16 -14.65 15.54
CA SER A 296 5.42 -15.30 15.19
C SER A 296 6.19 -15.85 16.40
N GLY A 297 5.65 -15.72 17.62
CA GLY A 297 6.32 -16.16 18.84
C GLY A 297 7.62 -15.37 19.13
N LEU A 298 7.66 -14.08 18.77
CA LEU A 298 8.84 -13.24 18.89
C LEU A 298 8.66 -12.20 19.99
N THR A 299 9.74 -11.91 20.72
CA THR A 299 9.89 -10.76 21.61
C THR A 299 11.04 -9.89 21.15
N GLY A 300 11.07 -8.61 21.52
CA GLY A 300 12.14 -7.71 21.12
C GLY A 300 12.38 -6.60 22.16
N GLN A 301 13.55 -5.97 22.09
CA GLN A 301 14.00 -5.06 23.14
C GLN A 301 14.15 -3.60 22.66
N THR A 302 14.44 -3.35 21.39
CA THR A 302 14.70 -2.00 20.91
C THR A 302 13.55 -1.50 20.06
N VAL A 303 12.84 -0.48 20.56
CA VAL A 303 11.77 0.22 19.83
C VAL A 303 12.37 1.36 19.01
N THR A 304 11.97 1.47 17.77
CA THR A 304 12.37 2.53 16.84
C THR A 304 11.14 3.25 16.31
N LEU A 305 11.13 4.58 16.45
CA LEU A 305 10.24 5.45 15.71
C LEU A 305 10.98 6.00 14.49
N GLN A 306 10.36 5.90 13.33
CA GLN A 306 10.85 6.49 12.10
C GLN A 306 9.77 7.41 11.52
N VAL A 307 10.18 8.58 11.04
CA VAL A 307 9.29 9.49 10.32
C VAL A 307 9.93 9.91 9.01
N LYS A 308 9.09 10.29 8.06
CA LYS A 308 9.52 10.90 6.82
C LYS A 308 8.81 12.24 6.66
N SER A 309 9.57 13.30 6.35
CA SER A 309 9.01 14.63 6.10
C SER A 309 8.26 14.73 4.77
N SER A 310 7.54 15.81 4.56
CA SER A 310 6.95 16.18 3.25
C SER A 310 7.99 16.27 2.14
N ASP A 311 9.23 16.66 2.47
CA ASP A 311 10.36 16.74 1.55
C ASP A 311 11.08 15.40 1.34
N PHE A 312 10.51 14.31 1.86
CA PHE A 312 11.01 12.95 1.76
C PHE A 312 12.30 12.65 2.55
N GLU A 313 12.75 13.54 3.43
CA GLU A 313 13.85 13.28 4.37
C GLU A 313 13.40 12.31 5.47
N ARG A 314 14.32 11.43 5.88
CA ARG A 314 14.05 10.41 6.91
C ARG A 314 14.72 10.77 8.21
N TYR A 315 13.95 10.74 9.29
CA TYR A 315 14.41 10.92 10.65
C TYR A 315 14.00 9.71 11.49
N SER A 316 14.85 9.33 12.45
CA SER A 316 14.54 8.23 13.35
C SER A 316 15.12 8.44 14.73
N ARG A 317 14.47 7.84 15.73
CA ARG A 317 14.97 7.70 17.10
C ARG A 317 14.66 6.29 17.56
N GLN A 318 15.50 5.79 18.45
CA GLN A 318 15.31 4.47 19.04
C GLN A 318 15.65 4.49 20.52
N MET A 319 15.07 3.54 21.27
CA MET A 319 15.42 3.29 22.66
C MET A 319 15.33 1.78 22.94
N SER A 320 16.15 1.33 23.87
CA SER A 320 16.07 -0.03 24.39
C SER A 320 15.18 -0.04 25.62
N LEU A 321 14.27 -0.99 25.68
CA LEU A 321 13.46 -1.28 26.87
C LEU A 321 14.29 -2.07 27.88
N PRO A 322 13.95 -2.01 29.18
CA PRO A 322 14.60 -2.84 30.18
C PRO A 322 14.49 -4.33 29.87
N ASP A 323 13.29 -4.74 29.49
CA ASP A 323 12.94 -6.15 29.22
C ASP A 323 12.50 -6.34 27.75
N MET A 324 12.59 -7.59 27.28
CA MET A 324 12.05 -7.98 26.01
C MET A 324 10.53 -8.04 26.06
N THR A 325 9.86 -7.48 25.06
CA THR A 325 8.39 -7.42 25.04
C THR A 325 7.82 -7.79 23.68
N ASP A 326 6.58 -8.26 23.69
CA ASP A 326 5.67 -8.37 22.54
C ASP A 326 4.33 -7.65 22.85
N ARG A 327 4.27 -6.86 23.93
CA ARG A 327 3.05 -6.14 24.34
C ARG A 327 2.93 -4.81 23.63
N ALA A 328 1.72 -4.57 23.10
CA ALA A 328 1.41 -3.32 22.40
C ALA A 328 1.63 -2.09 23.28
N SER A 329 1.22 -2.16 24.56
CA SER A 329 1.37 -1.06 25.53
C SER A 329 2.81 -0.59 25.73
N ASP A 330 3.76 -1.52 25.79
CA ASP A 330 5.17 -1.18 26.03
C ASP A 330 5.79 -0.53 24.77
N ILE A 331 5.44 -1.08 23.60
CA ILE A 331 5.90 -0.56 22.30
C ILE A 331 5.30 0.82 22.05
N GLU A 332 4.02 1.01 22.36
CA GLU A 332 3.29 2.27 22.23
C GLU A 332 3.89 3.35 23.14
N ALA A 333 4.04 3.06 24.43
CA ALA A 333 4.62 4.01 25.40
C ALA A 333 6.02 4.47 24.96
N ALA A 334 6.87 3.54 24.50
CA ALA A 334 8.19 3.86 23.99
C ALA A 334 8.13 4.68 22.69
N ALA A 335 7.25 4.32 21.76
CA ALA A 335 7.09 5.03 20.49
C ALA A 335 6.57 6.46 20.68
N LEU A 336 5.63 6.67 21.59
CA LEU A 336 5.11 8.00 21.94
C LEU A 336 6.19 8.87 22.61
N LEU A 337 6.98 8.31 23.52
CA LEU A 337 8.11 9.02 24.13
C LEU A 337 9.16 9.43 23.09
N LEU A 338 9.46 8.54 22.14
CA LEU A 338 10.37 8.83 21.02
C LEU A 338 9.80 9.90 20.09
N ALA A 339 8.49 9.86 19.84
CA ALA A 339 7.79 10.85 19.01
C ALA A 339 7.83 12.23 19.66
N ASP A 340 7.55 12.31 20.95
CA ASP A 340 7.61 13.57 21.66
C ASP A 340 9.01 14.21 21.60
N LYS A 341 10.05 13.42 21.86
CA LYS A 341 11.44 13.88 21.74
C LYS A 341 11.85 14.28 20.32
N LEU A 342 11.38 13.55 19.30
CA LEU A 342 11.76 13.80 17.90
C LEU A 342 10.99 14.97 17.29
N LEU A 343 9.71 15.09 17.63
CA LEU A 343 8.79 16.02 16.98
C LEU A 343 8.60 17.32 17.80
N ASN A 344 8.41 17.19 19.12
CA ASN A 344 8.05 18.30 20.03
C ASN A 344 9.19 18.80 20.92
N GLY A 345 10.35 18.12 20.95
CA GLY A 345 11.49 18.51 21.78
C GLY A 345 12.03 19.90 21.43
N PRO A 346 12.96 20.46 22.22
CA PRO A 346 13.53 21.80 21.99
C PRO A 346 14.15 21.97 20.59
N ASP A 347 14.70 20.88 20.02
CA ASP A 347 15.22 20.82 18.64
C ASP A 347 14.35 19.91 17.78
N GLY A 348 13.05 19.81 18.10
CA GLY A 348 12.11 18.94 17.43
C GLY A 348 11.78 19.39 16.01
N LEU A 349 11.35 18.45 15.19
CA LEU A 349 11.07 18.71 13.77
C LEU A 349 9.97 19.77 13.58
N PHE A 350 8.99 19.83 14.48
CA PHE A 350 7.91 20.83 14.41
C PHE A 350 8.39 22.24 14.73
N GLU A 351 9.43 22.42 15.57
CA GLU A 351 10.04 23.74 15.80
C GLU A 351 10.71 24.28 14.52
N SER A 352 11.23 23.38 13.70
CA SER A 352 11.81 23.71 12.40
C SER A 352 10.78 23.86 11.28
N GLY A 353 9.47 23.80 11.57
CA GLY A 353 8.40 23.89 10.60
C GLY A 353 8.27 22.66 9.68
N ILE A 354 8.90 21.53 10.05
CA ILE A 354 8.89 20.30 9.25
C ILE A 354 7.58 19.55 9.49
N SER A 355 6.82 19.29 8.43
CA SER A 355 5.63 18.45 8.47
C SER A 355 5.96 16.99 8.15
N ILE A 356 5.20 16.05 8.73
CA ILE A 356 5.46 14.61 8.67
C ILE A 356 4.46 13.94 7.74
N ARG A 357 5.00 13.32 6.69
CA ARG A 357 4.25 12.58 5.66
C ARG A 357 4.05 11.10 5.99
N LEU A 358 4.96 10.49 6.75
CA LEU A 358 4.95 9.06 7.06
C LEU A 358 5.42 8.85 8.49
N ILE A 359 4.77 7.92 9.18
CA ILE A 359 5.16 7.44 10.50
C ILE A 359 5.38 5.92 10.42
N GLY A 360 6.43 5.44 11.07
CA GLY A 360 6.75 4.02 11.20
C GLY A 360 7.18 3.68 12.62
N VAL A 361 6.73 2.51 13.10
CA VAL A 361 7.13 1.91 14.37
C VAL A 361 7.77 0.57 14.09
N GLY A 362 8.87 0.27 14.76
CA GLY A 362 9.58 -0.98 14.61
C GLY A 362 10.19 -1.47 15.91
N VAL A 363 10.35 -2.80 16.01
CA VAL A 363 11.03 -3.45 17.12
C VAL A 363 12.17 -4.31 16.57
N SER A 364 13.34 -4.20 17.16
CA SER A 364 14.55 -4.95 16.81
C SER A 364 15.18 -5.58 18.06
N ARG A 365 16.34 -6.25 17.90
CA ARG A 365 16.90 -7.17 18.89
C ARG A 365 15.88 -8.23 19.27
N ILE A 366 15.43 -8.96 18.24
CA ILE A 366 14.38 -9.96 18.35
C ILE A 366 14.99 -11.29 18.78
N SER A 367 14.28 -12.00 19.68
CA SER A 367 14.49 -13.42 19.97
C SER A 367 13.17 -14.16 20.01
N GLU A 368 13.24 -15.46 19.88
CA GLU A 368 12.08 -16.31 20.17
C GLU A 368 11.65 -16.12 21.62
N LYS A 369 10.34 -16.12 21.83
CA LYS A 369 9.76 -16.01 23.16
C LYS A 369 10.20 -17.23 23.97
N GLN A 370 11.19 -17.04 24.85
CA GLN A 370 11.53 -18.10 25.80
C GLN A 370 10.31 -18.31 26.70
N ILE A 371 9.86 -19.57 26.78
CA ILE A 371 8.85 -19.97 27.75
C ILE A 371 9.55 -19.87 29.11
N HIS A 372 9.48 -18.70 29.73
CA HIS A 372 9.90 -18.56 31.10
C HIS A 372 8.90 -19.30 31.95
N GLN A 373 9.37 -20.28 32.72
CA GLN A 373 8.54 -20.93 33.70
C GLN A 373 8.25 -19.89 34.79
N MET A 374 7.09 -19.19 34.63
CA MET A 374 6.66 -18.20 35.61
C MET A 374 6.51 -18.86 36.98
N ASP A 375 6.98 -18.22 38.03
CA ASP A 375 6.61 -18.63 39.37
C ASP A 375 5.14 -18.30 39.65
N LEU A 376 4.59 -18.91 40.70
CA LEU A 376 3.16 -18.82 41.04
C LEU A 376 2.73 -17.37 41.34
N PHE A 377 3.66 -16.50 41.81
CA PHE A 377 3.40 -15.12 42.15
C PHE A 377 3.38 -14.24 40.88
N GLU A 378 4.29 -14.45 39.93
CA GLU A 378 4.27 -13.78 38.64
C GLU A 378 3.01 -14.14 37.83
N TRP A 379 2.58 -15.41 37.90
CA TRP A 379 1.34 -15.85 37.26
C TRP A 379 0.09 -15.21 37.92
N ALA A 380 0.04 -15.09 39.24
CA ALA A 380 -1.08 -14.48 39.94
C ALA A 380 -1.17 -12.96 39.62
N ASN A 381 -0.07 -12.24 39.67
CA ASN A 381 -0.01 -10.80 39.35
C ASN A 381 -0.40 -10.53 37.88
N ARG A 382 0.06 -11.38 36.97
CA ARG A 382 -0.27 -11.26 35.54
C ARG A 382 -1.74 -11.51 35.27
N ASN A 383 -2.34 -12.50 35.91
CA ASN A 383 -3.78 -12.76 35.79
C ASN A 383 -4.62 -11.60 36.32
N GLU A 384 -4.20 -10.95 37.40
CA GLU A 384 -4.87 -9.78 37.95
C GLU A 384 -4.77 -8.56 37.03
N GLU A 385 -3.62 -8.33 36.38
CA GLU A 385 -3.42 -7.28 35.37
C GLU A 385 -4.25 -7.57 34.11
N ASP A 386 -4.27 -8.81 33.61
CA ASP A 386 -5.06 -9.21 32.45
C ASP A 386 -6.58 -9.12 32.71
N GLU A 387 -7.05 -9.49 33.92
CA GLU A 387 -8.44 -9.28 34.31
C GLU A 387 -8.82 -7.81 34.41
N ASN A 388 -7.94 -6.99 34.97
CA ASN A 388 -8.16 -5.54 35.06
C ASN A 388 -8.18 -4.87 33.69
N ALA A 389 -7.29 -5.29 32.78
CA ALA A 389 -7.27 -4.84 31.40
C ALA A 389 -8.55 -5.23 30.65
N ARG A 390 -9.01 -6.49 30.77
CA ARG A 390 -10.28 -6.95 30.19
C ARG A 390 -11.49 -6.20 30.73
N ARG A 391 -11.53 -5.93 32.04
CA ARG A 391 -12.62 -5.13 32.67
C ARG A 391 -12.61 -3.67 32.17
N ALA A 392 -11.43 -3.10 31.98
CA ALA A 392 -11.28 -1.75 31.42
C ALA A 392 -11.75 -1.69 29.96
N GLU A 393 -11.36 -2.67 29.14
CA GLU A 393 -11.74 -2.78 27.74
C GLU A 393 -13.26 -3.01 27.57
N GLU A 394 -13.85 -3.87 28.41
CA GLU A 394 -15.31 -4.07 28.42
C GLU A 394 -16.08 -2.81 28.85
N LYS A 395 -15.53 -2.06 29.82
CA LYS A 395 -16.11 -0.80 30.27
C LYS A 395 -16.01 0.27 29.16
N ALA A 396 -14.91 0.34 28.46
CA ALA A 396 -14.72 1.24 27.33
C ALA A 396 -15.69 0.90 26.18
N ARG A 397 -15.82 -0.38 25.82
CA ARG A 397 -16.76 -0.84 24.78
C ARG A 397 -18.21 -0.54 25.12
N ARG A 398 -18.62 -0.73 26.41
CA ARG A 398 -19.96 -0.36 26.87
C ARG A 398 -20.20 1.13 26.83
N ALA A 399 -19.19 1.95 27.13
CA ALA A 399 -19.28 3.41 27.04
C ALA A 399 -19.42 3.88 25.59
N GLU A 400 -18.66 3.30 24.68
CA GLU A 400 -18.73 3.58 23.24
C GLU A 400 -20.09 3.18 22.63
N GLU A 401 -20.61 2.02 23.00
CA GLU A 401 -21.95 1.58 22.57
C GLU A 401 -23.03 2.51 23.08
N LYS A 402 -22.93 2.98 24.35
CA LYS A 402 -23.85 3.95 24.92
C LYS A 402 -23.78 5.31 24.23
N ALA A 403 -22.57 5.77 23.92
CA ALA A 403 -22.38 7.01 23.16
C ALA A 403 -23.00 6.91 21.76
N ARG A 404 -22.77 5.81 21.04
CA ARG A 404 -23.37 5.57 19.72
C ARG A 404 -24.89 5.54 19.74
N ARG A 405 -25.50 4.92 20.78
CA ARG A 405 -26.96 4.92 20.93
C ARG A 405 -27.50 6.32 21.20
N ALA A 406 -26.82 7.10 22.05
CA ALA A 406 -27.21 8.48 22.32
C ALA A 406 -27.10 9.36 21.07
N GLU A 407 -26.08 9.18 20.25
CA GLU A 407 -25.92 9.90 18.98
C GLU A 407 -27.02 9.53 17.96
N GLU A 408 -27.39 8.24 17.89
CA GLU A 408 -28.48 7.77 17.03
C GLU A 408 -29.84 8.31 17.48
N GLU A 409 -30.10 8.36 18.79
CA GLU A 409 -31.32 8.98 19.37
C GLU A 409 -31.35 10.48 19.08
N ALA A 410 -30.26 11.20 19.27
CA ALA A 410 -30.15 12.63 18.97
C ALA A 410 -30.44 12.90 17.48
N ARG A 411 -29.90 12.09 16.58
CA ARG A 411 -30.14 12.21 15.14
C ARG A 411 -31.60 11.95 14.76
N ARG A 412 -32.26 10.98 15.40
CA ARG A 412 -33.69 10.72 15.20
C ARG A 412 -34.56 11.90 15.71
N ALA A 413 -34.21 12.44 16.88
CA ALA A 413 -34.92 13.61 17.42
C ALA A 413 -34.75 14.85 16.52
N GLU A 414 -33.58 15.06 15.96
CA GLU A 414 -33.33 16.17 15.01
C GLU A 414 -34.12 15.99 13.70
N GLU A 415 -34.22 14.77 13.19
CA GLU A 415 -34.99 14.43 11.99
C GLU A 415 -36.50 14.62 12.23
N GLU A 416 -37.01 14.20 13.40
CA GLU A 416 -38.42 14.45 13.80
C GLU A 416 -38.73 15.93 13.96
N ALA A 417 -37.83 16.68 14.58
CA ALA A 417 -37.97 18.14 14.73
C ALA A 417 -37.99 18.85 13.36
N ARG A 418 -37.13 18.41 12.42
CA ARG A 418 -37.11 18.94 11.05
C ARG A 418 -38.41 18.65 10.28
N LEU A 419 -38.94 17.41 10.42
CA LEU A 419 -40.21 17.04 9.82
C LEU A 419 -41.40 17.81 10.41
N ALA A 420 -41.38 18.04 11.73
CA ALA A 420 -42.39 18.85 12.41
C ALA A 420 -42.34 20.31 11.93
N ALA A 421 -41.16 20.90 11.81
CA ALA A 421 -40.99 22.26 11.30
C ALA A 421 -41.46 22.40 9.84
N GLU A 422 -41.20 21.39 9.00
CA GLU A 422 -41.68 21.39 7.61
C GLU A 422 -43.21 21.31 7.54
N LYS A 423 -43.83 20.45 8.37
CA LYS A 423 -45.32 20.41 8.48
C LYS A 423 -45.93 21.71 8.95
N ALA A 424 -45.33 22.35 9.95
CA ALA A 424 -45.78 23.66 10.44
C ALA A 424 -45.68 24.70 9.34
N ARG A 425 -44.58 24.76 8.60
CA ARG A 425 -44.42 25.70 7.47
C ARG A 425 -45.44 25.50 6.35
N LYS A 426 -45.80 24.26 6.04
CA LYS A 426 -46.84 23.94 5.05
C LYS A 426 -48.21 24.39 5.54
N ALA A 427 -48.53 24.15 6.81
CA ALA A 427 -49.78 24.58 7.40
C ALA A 427 -49.92 26.15 7.44
N GLU A 428 -48.84 26.87 7.76
CA GLU A 428 -48.82 28.35 7.70
C GLU A 428 -49.01 28.85 6.26
N GLU A 429 -48.45 28.20 5.28
CA GLU A 429 -48.61 28.56 3.87
C GLU A 429 -50.05 28.32 3.38
N GLU A 430 -50.69 27.20 3.80
CA GLU A 430 -52.12 26.96 3.53
C GLU A 430 -53.04 28.00 4.17
N ILE A 431 -52.80 28.35 5.43
CA ILE A 431 -53.55 29.40 6.12
C ILE A 431 -53.41 30.75 5.39
N ARG A 432 -52.19 31.09 4.95
CA ARG A 432 -51.95 32.33 4.19
C ARG A 432 -52.70 32.33 2.85
N ARG A 433 -52.68 31.20 2.12
CA ARG A 433 -53.45 31.05 0.85
C ARG A 433 -54.95 31.20 1.08
N ALA A 434 -55.51 30.54 2.12
CA ALA A 434 -56.90 30.65 2.45
C ALA A 434 -57.30 32.09 2.83
N GLN A 435 -56.43 32.82 3.55
CA GLN A 435 -56.65 34.25 3.87
C GLN A 435 -56.61 35.15 2.63
N GLU A 436 -55.70 34.89 1.69
CA GLU A 436 -55.61 35.61 0.42
C GLU A 436 -56.82 35.33 -0.47
N GLU A 437 -57.30 34.10 -0.56
CA GLU A 437 -58.54 33.75 -1.29
C GLU A 437 -59.76 34.43 -0.67
N THR A 438 -59.85 34.47 0.67
CA THR A 438 -60.95 35.13 1.37
C THR A 438 -60.93 36.63 1.10
N LYS A 439 -59.75 37.26 1.09
CA LYS A 439 -59.59 38.68 0.72
C LYS A 439 -59.97 38.96 -0.73
N GLN A 440 -59.60 38.07 -1.64
CA GLN A 440 -59.97 38.19 -3.05
C GLN A 440 -61.49 38.01 -3.29
N ARG A 441 -62.12 37.04 -2.60
CA ARG A 441 -63.57 36.85 -2.67
C ARG A 441 -64.36 38.11 -2.08
N ALA A 442 -63.85 38.65 -0.98
CA ALA A 442 -64.41 39.85 -0.41
C ALA A 442 -64.24 41.07 -1.34
N LYS A 443 -63.08 41.23 -2.00
CA LYS A 443 -62.91 42.31 -3.01
C LYS A 443 -63.84 42.14 -4.21
N SER A 444 -63.95 40.92 -4.72
CA SER A 444 -64.83 40.59 -5.86
C SER A 444 -66.31 40.85 -5.53
N ALA A 445 -66.73 40.38 -4.34
CA ALA A 445 -68.13 40.64 -3.87
C ALA A 445 -68.44 42.18 -3.66
N ARG A 446 -67.45 42.93 -3.13
CA ARG A 446 -67.55 44.36 -3.04
C ARG A 446 -67.60 45.03 -4.40
N GLN A 447 -66.84 44.61 -5.35
CA GLN A 447 -66.87 45.13 -6.73
C GLN A 447 -68.17 44.81 -7.42
N ALA A 448 -68.71 43.58 -7.31
CA ALA A 448 -70.05 43.24 -7.87
C ALA A 448 -71.19 44.06 -7.29
N ARG A 449 -71.21 44.36 -5.95
CA ARG A 449 -72.17 45.24 -5.33
C ARG A 449 -72.05 46.65 -5.87
N LEU A 450 -70.84 47.17 -6.05
CA LEU A 450 -70.63 48.51 -6.62
C LEU A 450 -71.15 48.60 -8.07
N ASP A 451 -70.85 47.56 -8.90
CA ASP A 451 -71.29 47.52 -10.30
C ASP A 451 -72.82 47.38 -10.35
N GLU A 452 -73.49 46.63 -9.44
CA GLU A 452 -74.96 46.54 -9.32
C GLU A 452 -75.58 47.86 -8.91
N MET A 453 -74.98 48.56 -7.92
CA MET A 453 -75.47 49.92 -7.51
C MET A 453 -75.26 50.90 -8.64
N MET A 454 -74.15 50.87 -9.37
CA MET A 454 -73.94 51.77 -10.52
C MET A 454 -74.96 51.47 -11.63
N ASN A 455 -75.26 50.24 -11.92
CA ASN A 455 -76.29 49.86 -12.90
C ASN A 455 -77.66 50.28 -12.48
N LYS A 456 -78.04 50.16 -11.19
CA LYS A 456 -79.33 50.67 -10.65
C LYS A 456 -79.46 52.17 -10.77
N VAL A 457 -78.40 52.94 -10.46
CA VAL A 457 -78.41 54.39 -10.58
C VAL A 457 -78.46 54.83 -12.03
N ASN A 458 -77.65 54.22 -12.92
CA ASN A 458 -77.64 54.53 -14.34
C ASN A 458 -78.99 54.18 -15.07
N SER A 459 -79.66 53.11 -14.61
CA SER A 459 -81.00 52.75 -15.15
C SER A 459 -82.11 53.68 -14.70
N ARG A 460 -81.96 54.31 -13.52
CA ARG A 460 -83.02 55.22 -12.94
C ARG A 460 -82.86 56.68 -13.33
N TYR A 461 -81.62 57.10 -13.63
CA TYR A 461 -81.34 58.54 -13.89
C TYR A 461 -80.64 58.81 -15.24
N GLY A 462 -80.53 57.81 -16.12
CA GLY A 462 -79.90 57.91 -17.46
C GLY A 462 -78.49 57.35 -17.52
N SER A 463 -78.16 56.72 -18.71
CA SER A 463 -76.87 56.12 -18.91
C SER A 463 -75.75 57.18 -18.88
N GLY A 464 -74.80 57.04 -17.95
CA GLY A 464 -73.62 57.91 -17.82
C GLY A 464 -73.65 58.79 -16.57
N THR A 465 -74.70 58.71 -15.68
CA THR A 465 -74.85 59.49 -14.44
C THR A 465 -73.74 59.17 -13.42
N LEU A 466 -73.20 57.93 -13.43
CA LEU A 466 -72.02 57.53 -12.65
C LEU A 466 -70.98 56.87 -13.55
N LYS A 467 -69.77 57.38 -13.56
CA LYS A 467 -68.63 56.79 -14.23
C LYS A 467 -67.60 56.30 -13.20
N LYS A 468 -67.03 55.12 -13.45
CA LYS A 468 -65.84 54.64 -12.65
C LYS A 468 -64.71 55.66 -12.71
N GLY A 469 -64.34 56.26 -11.59
CA GLY A 469 -63.13 57.09 -11.53
C GLY A 469 -61.89 56.27 -11.73
N ASN A 470 -61.05 56.66 -12.71
CA ASN A 470 -59.72 56.08 -12.87
C ASN A 470 -58.84 56.48 -11.71
N LYS A 471 -58.36 55.49 -10.89
CA LYS A 471 -57.23 55.72 -10.00
C LYS A 471 -56.01 56.03 -10.82
N LYS A 472 -55.51 57.27 -10.69
CA LYS A 472 -54.15 57.60 -11.13
C LYS A 472 -53.14 56.80 -10.25
N ASP A 473 -52.27 56.03 -10.88
CA ASP A 473 -51.10 55.50 -10.23
C ASP A 473 -50.16 56.67 -9.85
N ASN A 474 -50.00 56.88 -8.58
CA ASN A 474 -48.89 57.67 -8.05
C ASN A 474 -47.83 56.69 -7.63
N ASN A 475 -46.97 56.36 -8.56
CA ASN A 475 -45.58 55.96 -8.28
C ASN A 475 -44.76 57.25 -8.29
N GLN A 476 -44.29 57.69 -7.14
CA GLN A 476 -43.08 58.49 -7.04
C GLN A 476 -42.35 58.16 -5.74
N ASP A 477 -41.21 57.59 -5.94
CA ASP A 477 -39.89 57.81 -5.35
C ASP A 477 -39.75 58.00 -3.82
N GLY A 478 -38.79 57.31 -3.31
CA GLY A 478 -38.11 57.73 -2.09
C GLY A 478 -37.28 56.67 -1.39
N ASN A 479 -36.01 56.58 -1.80
CA ASN A 479 -34.82 56.06 -1.05
C ASN A 479 -34.87 54.67 -0.42
#